data_ff9560d26edf8b1d3ce1b28d4e82b3cd
#
_entry.id   ff9560d26edf8b1d3ce1b28d4e82b3cd
#
_cell.length_a   1.000
_cell.length_b   1.000
_cell.length_c   1.000
_cell.angle_alpha   90.00
_cell.angle_beta   90.00
_cell.angle_gamma   90.00
#
_symmetry.space_group_name_H-M   'P 1'
#
loop_
_entity.id
_entity.type
_entity.pdbx_description
1 polymer ?
#
loop_
_entity_poly.entity_id
_entity_poly.type
_entity_poly.pdbx_seq_one_letter_code
_entity_poly.pdbx_strand_id
1 'polypeptide(L)'
;MKQIVKERPYYAISGLTVSEDGLTIKRQYKTTPGYPDYPKKLAIQTDKDGCLYIKADGKKHFVDILVATCFCYKIDGANSVEHIDGNLANCHKNNLRWIVKDDPDGSRPIGNGYSVKRDGTVLKNGQAVTTYDYTYDPDLASDRAIDEFYYDERSKKHFIDVTIATAYIPIPKDISNPKVLHKDHNYKNQNADNLEWVDHYSKEYLDYLNDRQKDIDKRNEELGSKSIGH
;
A
#
# COMPACT_ATOMS: atom_id res chain seq x y z
N MET A 1 28.87 30.17 -3.73
CA MET A 1 27.65 30.07 -4.61
C MET A 1 26.45 29.88 -3.71
N LYS A 2 25.39 30.73 -3.85
CA LYS A 2 24.11 30.47 -3.15
C LYS A 2 23.47 29.24 -3.80
N GLN A 3 23.22 28.21 -3.01
CA GLN A 3 22.49 27.02 -3.46
C GLN A 3 21.07 27.42 -3.80
N ILE A 4 20.61 27.16 -5.03
CA ILE A 4 19.24 27.47 -5.46
C ILE A 4 18.35 26.38 -4.88
N VAL A 5 17.56 26.74 -3.87
CA VAL A 5 16.58 25.82 -3.25
C VAL A 5 15.34 25.78 -4.15
N LYS A 6 14.93 24.59 -4.58
CA LYS A 6 13.73 24.40 -5.41
C LYS A 6 12.47 24.51 -4.56
N GLU A 7 11.47 25.22 -5.09
CA GLU A 7 10.13 25.33 -4.51
C GLU A 7 9.10 24.68 -5.44
N ARG A 8 8.09 24.01 -4.89
CA ARG A 8 6.97 23.39 -5.64
C ARG A 8 5.62 23.75 -5.01
N PRO A 9 4.56 23.89 -5.83
CA PRO A 9 3.21 24.05 -5.32
C PRO A 9 2.73 22.78 -4.62
N TYR A 10 1.99 22.96 -3.51
CA TYR A 10 1.27 21.88 -2.85
C TYR A 10 -0.23 22.02 -3.17
N TYR A 11 -0.71 21.19 -4.07
CA TYR A 11 -2.04 21.35 -4.69
C TYR A 11 -3.23 21.13 -3.75
N ALA A 12 -3.04 20.39 -2.63
CA ALA A 12 -4.11 20.16 -1.66
C ALA A 12 -4.44 21.39 -0.80
N ILE A 13 -3.57 22.42 -0.78
CA ILE A 13 -3.82 23.69 -0.11
C ILE A 13 -3.59 24.79 -1.12
N SER A 14 -4.64 25.57 -1.40
CA SER A 14 -4.59 26.64 -2.40
C SER A 14 -3.51 27.68 -2.08
N GLY A 15 -2.66 27.96 -3.06
CA GLY A 15 -1.60 28.96 -2.98
C GLY A 15 -0.40 28.57 -2.11
N LEU A 16 -0.32 27.33 -1.61
CA LEU A 16 0.82 26.88 -0.82
C LEU A 16 1.97 26.45 -1.73
N THR A 17 3.19 26.91 -1.39
CA THR A 17 4.45 26.45 -2.00
C THR A 17 5.39 25.95 -0.90
N VAL A 18 6.14 24.90 -1.20
CA VAL A 18 7.03 24.20 -0.27
C VAL A 18 8.42 24.12 -0.89
N SER A 19 9.45 24.43 -0.11
CA SER A 19 10.85 24.25 -0.51
C SER A 19 11.32 22.82 -0.28
N GLU A 20 12.28 22.36 -1.09
CA GLU A 20 12.81 20.98 -1.02
C GLU A 20 13.58 20.66 0.27
N ASP A 21 14.01 21.67 1.00
CA ASP A 21 14.67 21.55 2.32
C ASP A 21 13.69 21.61 3.49
N GLY A 22 12.41 21.90 3.23
CA GLY A 22 11.38 22.07 4.25
C GLY A 22 11.51 23.34 5.10
N LEU A 23 12.48 24.22 4.83
CA LEU A 23 12.73 25.41 5.66
C LEU A 23 11.93 26.65 5.23
N THR A 24 11.34 26.61 4.04
CA THR A 24 10.53 27.69 3.51
C THR A 24 9.21 27.20 2.98
N ILE A 25 8.13 27.61 3.64
CA ILE A 25 6.76 27.36 3.20
C ILE A 25 6.07 28.70 3.08
N LYS A 26 5.53 28.98 1.88
CA LYS A 26 4.87 30.25 1.56
C LYS A 26 3.43 29.98 1.17
N ARG A 27 2.54 30.93 1.48
CA ARG A 27 1.17 30.90 1.02
C ARG A 27 0.81 32.21 0.34
N GLN A 28 0.29 32.10 -0.88
CA GLN A 28 -0.31 33.20 -1.59
C GLN A 28 -1.79 33.24 -1.25
N TYR A 29 -2.23 34.34 -0.68
CA TYR A 29 -3.64 34.60 -0.42
C TYR A 29 -4.21 35.42 -1.59
N LYS A 30 -5.43 35.09 -2.02
CA LYS A 30 -6.15 35.95 -2.97
C LYS A 30 -6.38 37.29 -2.29
N THR A 31 -5.79 38.35 -2.83
CA THR A 31 -5.99 39.72 -2.37
C THR A 31 -7.07 40.40 -3.19
N THR A 32 -7.50 41.58 -2.73
CA THR A 32 -8.45 42.45 -3.45
C THR A 32 -7.88 42.84 -4.81
N PRO A 33 -8.70 42.88 -5.89
CA PRO A 33 -8.24 43.30 -7.20
C PRO A 33 -7.52 44.66 -7.17
N GLY A 34 -6.29 44.71 -7.72
CA GLY A 34 -5.48 45.91 -7.79
C GLY A 34 -4.27 45.95 -6.84
N TYR A 35 -4.11 45.00 -5.93
CA TYR A 35 -2.92 44.85 -5.10
C TYR A 35 -2.05 43.69 -5.54
N PRO A 36 -0.71 43.84 -5.58
CA PRO A 36 0.18 42.73 -5.94
C PRO A 36 0.13 41.65 -4.88
N ASP A 37 -0.08 40.41 -5.35
CA ASP A 37 -0.12 39.20 -4.52
C ASP A 37 1.32 38.81 -4.08
N TYR A 38 1.69 39.15 -2.87
CA TYR A 38 2.96 38.71 -2.28
C TYR A 38 2.75 37.43 -1.46
N PRO A 39 3.47 36.32 -1.77
CA PRO A 39 3.38 35.12 -0.97
C PRO A 39 3.95 35.37 0.43
N LYS A 40 3.15 35.10 1.46
CA LYS A 40 3.57 35.24 2.86
C LYS A 40 4.26 33.96 3.33
N LYS A 41 5.45 34.08 3.92
CA LYS A 41 6.13 32.95 4.59
C LYS A 41 5.33 32.54 5.83
N LEU A 42 5.01 31.24 5.95
CA LEU A 42 4.35 30.67 7.11
C LEU A 42 5.38 30.30 8.18
N ALA A 43 5.00 30.48 9.45
CA ALA A 43 5.83 30.08 10.58
C ALA A 43 5.83 28.56 10.71
N ILE A 44 7.02 27.98 10.72
CA ILE A 44 7.24 26.58 11.03
C ILE A 44 7.37 26.47 12.55
N GLN A 45 6.64 25.53 13.14
CA GLN A 45 6.59 25.25 14.56
C GLN A 45 7.02 23.81 14.82
N THR A 46 7.49 23.54 16.03
CA THR A 46 7.86 22.19 16.46
C THR A 46 6.81 21.68 17.46
N ASP A 47 6.40 20.43 17.33
CA ASP A 47 5.52 19.83 18.32
C ASP A 47 6.32 19.16 19.47
N LYS A 48 5.58 18.52 20.41
CA LYS A 48 6.16 17.86 21.58
C LYS A 48 7.10 16.70 21.22
N ASP A 49 6.91 16.09 20.05
CA ASP A 49 7.66 14.93 19.58
C ASP A 49 8.84 15.32 18.66
N GLY A 50 9.04 16.65 18.46
CA GLY A 50 10.11 17.18 17.62
C GLY A 50 9.75 17.32 16.13
N CYS A 51 8.51 16.98 15.73
CA CYS A 51 8.06 17.10 14.35
C CYS A 51 7.78 18.55 13.96
N LEU A 52 8.23 18.95 12.78
CA LEU A 52 7.96 20.28 12.24
C LEU A 52 6.57 20.35 11.60
N TYR A 53 5.84 21.44 11.83
CA TYR A 53 4.54 21.67 11.23
C TYR A 53 4.26 23.14 10.97
N ILE A 54 3.28 23.39 10.10
CA ILE A 54 2.65 24.69 9.88
C ILE A 54 1.17 24.65 10.26
N LYS A 55 0.57 25.81 10.47
CA LYS A 55 -0.89 25.95 10.58
C LYS A 55 -1.43 26.62 9.31
N ALA A 56 -2.35 25.97 8.63
CA ALA A 56 -3.08 26.49 7.48
C ALA A 56 -4.53 25.97 7.52
N ASP A 57 -5.48 26.85 7.15
CA ASP A 57 -6.92 26.55 7.13
C ASP A 57 -7.45 25.94 8.45
N GLY A 58 -6.94 26.43 9.59
CA GLY A 58 -7.31 25.96 10.92
C GLY A 58 -6.75 24.60 11.30
N LYS A 59 -5.94 23.97 10.45
CA LYS A 59 -5.37 22.63 10.65
C LYS A 59 -3.85 22.68 10.76
N LYS A 60 -3.31 21.66 11.43
CA LYS A 60 -1.88 21.38 11.52
C LYS A 60 -1.47 20.52 10.30
N HIS A 61 -0.40 20.93 9.61
CA HIS A 61 0.17 20.21 8.47
C HIS A 61 1.65 19.97 8.75
N PHE A 62 2.07 18.69 8.75
CA PHE A 62 3.46 18.32 9.00
C PHE A 62 4.33 18.60 7.80
N VAL A 63 5.52 19.19 8.04
CA VAL A 63 6.43 19.64 6.99
C VAL A 63 7.00 18.49 6.19
N ASP A 64 7.34 17.39 6.83
CA ASP A 64 7.82 16.15 6.18
C ASP A 64 6.80 15.60 5.16
N ILE A 65 5.51 15.56 5.52
CA ILE A 65 4.43 15.16 4.61
C ILE A 65 4.31 16.11 3.42
N LEU A 66 4.40 17.43 3.67
CA LEU A 66 4.34 18.44 2.62
C LEU A 66 5.50 18.29 1.63
N VAL A 67 6.73 18.15 2.15
CA VAL A 67 7.93 17.98 1.32
C VAL A 67 7.89 16.63 0.58
N ALA A 68 7.60 15.54 1.26
CA ALA A 68 7.55 14.22 0.65
C ALA A 68 6.49 14.16 -0.47
N THR A 69 5.32 14.79 -0.27
CA THR A 69 4.28 14.86 -1.30
C THR A 69 4.73 15.64 -2.54
N CYS A 70 5.52 16.71 -2.36
CA CYS A 70 5.99 17.55 -3.46
C CYS A 70 7.21 16.95 -4.19
N PHE A 71 8.09 16.25 -3.50
CA PHE A 71 9.44 15.97 -4.00
C PHE A 71 9.84 14.51 -4.00
N CYS A 72 9.21 13.64 -3.19
CA CYS A 72 9.55 12.23 -3.11
C CYS A 72 8.59 11.37 -3.93
N TYR A 73 9.12 10.31 -4.54
CA TYR A 73 8.28 9.31 -5.19
C TYR A 73 7.45 8.57 -4.14
N LYS A 74 6.14 8.56 -4.34
CA LYS A 74 5.22 7.85 -3.45
C LYS A 74 4.97 6.45 -4.01
N ILE A 75 5.39 5.43 -3.27
CA ILE A 75 5.09 4.03 -3.60
C ILE A 75 3.62 3.72 -3.33
N ASP A 76 3.07 2.75 -4.03
CA ASP A 76 1.69 2.32 -3.84
C ASP A 76 1.47 1.82 -2.40
N GLY A 77 0.32 2.17 -1.82
CA GLY A 77 -0.01 1.83 -0.44
C GLY A 77 0.74 2.64 0.63
N ALA A 78 1.67 3.53 0.27
CA ALA A 78 2.40 4.33 1.26
C ALA A 78 1.45 5.24 2.06
N ASN A 79 1.55 5.13 3.38
CA ASN A 79 0.71 5.82 4.35
C ASN A 79 1.50 6.65 5.38
N SER A 80 2.83 6.60 5.35
CA SER A 80 3.71 7.30 6.29
C SER A 80 4.97 7.79 5.59
N VAL A 81 5.62 8.79 6.20
CA VAL A 81 6.93 9.31 5.78
C VAL A 81 7.96 8.94 6.84
N GLU A 82 9.09 8.43 6.40
CA GLU A 82 10.23 8.12 7.25
C GLU A 82 11.35 9.13 7.04
N HIS A 83 12.02 9.53 8.12
CA HIS A 83 13.26 10.29 8.12
C HIS A 83 14.44 9.32 8.15
N ILE A 84 15.23 9.28 7.07
CA ILE A 84 16.30 8.27 6.87
C ILE A 84 17.38 8.37 7.97
N ASP A 85 17.66 9.58 8.45
CA ASP A 85 18.61 9.83 9.54
C ASP A 85 18.00 9.75 10.96
N GLY A 86 16.70 9.48 11.05
CA GLY A 86 15.95 9.45 12.31
C GLY A 86 15.67 10.82 12.95
N ASN A 87 16.13 11.93 12.35
CA ASN A 87 15.91 13.28 12.85
C ASN A 87 14.62 13.86 12.31
N LEU A 88 13.58 13.93 13.12
CA LEU A 88 12.24 14.43 12.74
C LEU A 88 12.22 15.92 12.34
N ALA A 89 13.25 16.69 12.69
CA ALA A 89 13.41 18.08 12.27
C ALA A 89 14.09 18.23 10.90
N ASN A 90 14.72 17.20 10.36
CA ASN A 90 15.37 17.23 9.07
C ASN A 90 14.39 16.84 7.95
N CYS A 91 13.58 17.79 7.51
CA CYS A 91 12.59 17.60 6.46
C CYS A 91 13.14 17.81 5.03
N HIS A 92 14.45 17.70 4.80
CA HIS A 92 15.02 17.78 3.46
C HIS A 92 14.56 16.59 2.61
N LYS A 93 14.17 16.81 1.35
CA LYS A 93 13.64 15.75 0.46
C LYS A 93 14.52 14.51 0.33
N ASN A 94 15.86 14.66 0.41
CA ASN A 94 16.81 13.54 0.31
C ASN A 94 16.87 12.71 1.60
N ASN A 95 16.30 13.23 2.69
CA ASN A 95 16.18 12.56 3.98
C ASN A 95 14.81 11.90 4.18
N LEU A 96 13.88 12.10 3.26
CA LEU A 96 12.51 11.62 3.38
C LEU A 96 12.23 10.51 2.37
N ARG A 97 11.50 9.51 2.80
CA ARG A 97 10.92 8.51 1.90
C ARG A 97 9.52 8.12 2.34
N TRP A 98 8.67 7.82 1.38
CA TRP A 98 7.38 7.22 1.64
C TRP A 98 7.56 5.76 2.01
N ILE A 99 6.88 5.33 3.08
CA ILE A 99 6.86 3.95 3.55
C ILE A 99 5.43 3.47 3.76
N VAL A 100 5.26 2.15 3.71
CA VAL A 100 4.05 1.50 4.22
C VAL A 100 4.33 1.15 5.68
N LYS A 101 3.60 1.76 6.60
CA LYS A 101 3.68 1.48 8.02
C LYS A 101 2.47 0.67 8.44
N ASP A 102 2.71 -0.39 9.19
CA ASP A 102 1.64 -1.21 9.75
C ASP A 102 0.79 -0.41 10.74
N ASP A 103 -0.50 -0.69 10.80
CA ASP A 103 -1.38 -0.17 11.85
C ASP A 103 -0.96 -0.75 13.23
N PRO A 104 -1.36 -0.12 14.35
CA PRO A 104 -0.98 -0.60 15.69
C PRO A 104 -1.37 -2.05 15.98
N ASP A 105 -2.33 -2.61 15.28
CA ASP A 105 -2.75 -4.01 15.37
C ASP A 105 -1.93 -4.96 14.47
N GLY A 106 -0.87 -4.45 13.81
CA GLY A 106 -0.01 -5.20 12.89
C GLY A 106 -0.60 -5.40 11.50
N SER A 107 -1.69 -4.72 11.16
CA SER A 107 -2.26 -4.75 9.81
C SER A 107 -1.70 -3.65 8.92
N ARG A 108 -1.74 -3.85 7.60
CA ARG A 108 -1.40 -2.84 6.59
C ARG A 108 -2.64 -2.33 5.87
N PRO A 109 -2.80 -1.01 5.74
CA PRO A 109 -3.91 -0.45 4.99
C PRO A 109 -3.76 -0.76 3.49
N ILE A 110 -4.85 -1.22 2.88
CA ILE A 110 -4.95 -1.55 1.45
C ILE A 110 -5.96 -0.67 0.70
N GLY A 111 -6.45 0.37 1.37
CA GLY A 111 -7.38 1.36 0.80
C GLY A 111 -8.84 1.13 1.17
N ASN A 112 -9.67 2.16 0.98
CA ASN A 112 -11.12 2.13 1.23
C ASN A 112 -11.52 1.64 2.63
N GLY A 113 -10.70 1.86 3.66
CA GLY A 113 -10.92 1.39 5.03
C GLY A 113 -10.65 -0.11 5.24
N TYR A 114 -10.08 -0.80 4.24
CA TYR A 114 -9.58 -2.15 4.39
C TYR A 114 -8.12 -2.15 4.83
N SER A 115 -7.77 -3.12 5.67
CA SER A 115 -6.39 -3.48 6.00
C SER A 115 -6.23 -5.00 6.03
N VAL A 116 -5.00 -5.49 5.93
CA VAL A 116 -4.68 -6.91 5.91
C VAL A 116 -3.52 -7.20 6.86
N LYS A 117 -3.61 -8.28 7.63
CA LYS A 117 -2.53 -8.79 8.48
C LYS A 117 -1.63 -9.76 7.70
N ARG A 118 -0.42 -9.98 8.24
CA ARG A 118 0.54 -10.92 7.64
C ARG A 118 0.03 -12.36 7.54
N ASP A 119 -0.90 -12.76 8.41
CA ASP A 119 -1.50 -14.09 8.46
C ASP A 119 -2.70 -14.28 7.51
N GLY A 120 -3.06 -13.26 6.75
CA GLY A 120 -4.19 -13.29 5.82
C GLY A 120 -5.49 -12.72 6.36
N THR A 121 -5.56 -12.33 7.65
CA THR A 121 -6.75 -11.71 8.20
C THR A 121 -7.02 -10.37 7.51
N VAL A 122 -8.14 -10.26 6.80
CA VAL A 122 -8.60 -9.00 6.20
C VAL A 122 -9.56 -8.30 7.15
N LEU A 123 -9.34 -7.00 7.34
CA LEU A 123 -10.15 -6.15 8.21
C LEU A 123 -10.83 -5.06 7.39
N LYS A 124 -12.06 -4.68 7.78
CA LYS A 124 -12.76 -3.48 7.31
C LYS A 124 -13.05 -2.59 8.51
N ASN A 125 -12.48 -1.40 8.54
CA ASN A 125 -12.60 -0.47 9.68
C ASN A 125 -12.28 -1.15 11.03
N GLY A 126 -11.26 -2.02 11.06
CA GLY A 126 -10.81 -2.76 12.23
C GLY A 126 -11.60 -4.04 12.57
N GLN A 127 -12.64 -4.38 11.81
CA GLN A 127 -13.43 -5.61 12.00
C GLN A 127 -13.07 -6.65 10.94
N ALA A 128 -12.96 -7.92 11.32
CA ALA A 128 -12.65 -9.01 10.39
C ALA A 128 -13.73 -9.16 9.32
N VAL A 129 -13.30 -9.30 8.08
CA VAL A 129 -14.18 -9.55 6.92
C VAL A 129 -14.37 -11.06 6.77
N THR A 130 -15.58 -11.48 6.38
CA THR A 130 -15.83 -12.87 6.03
C THR A 130 -15.03 -13.25 4.79
N THR A 131 -14.27 -14.33 4.88
CA THR A 131 -13.55 -14.94 3.76
C THR A 131 -14.30 -16.17 3.28
N TYR A 132 -14.08 -16.53 2.04
CA TYR A 132 -14.72 -17.65 1.38
C TYR A 132 -13.66 -18.55 0.76
N ASP A 133 -13.76 -19.86 1.00
CA ASP A 133 -13.05 -20.83 0.19
C ASP A 133 -13.69 -20.91 -1.18
N TYR A 134 -12.89 -20.99 -2.22
CA TYR A 134 -13.41 -21.25 -3.55
C TYR A 134 -13.98 -22.69 -3.58
N THR A 135 -15.30 -22.79 -3.55
CA THR A 135 -15.95 -24.06 -3.84
C THR A 135 -15.83 -24.30 -5.35
N TYR A 136 -15.24 -25.45 -5.72
CA TYR A 136 -15.00 -25.85 -7.08
C TYR A 136 -16.25 -25.66 -7.95
N ASP A 137 -16.13 -24.85 -8.98
CA ASP A 137 -17.06 -24.75 -10.09
C ASP A 137 -16.40 -25.46 -11.29
N PRO A 138 -16.89 -26.64 -11.72
CA PRO A 138 -16.29 -27.43 -12.79
C PRO A 138 -16.27 -26.68 -14.14
N ASP A 139 -17.13 -25.67 -14.31
CA ASP A 139 -17.22 -24.88 -15.54
C ASP A 139 -16.19 -23.72 -15.55
N LEU A 140 -15.56 -23.42 -14.42
CA LEU A 140 -14.47 -22.46 -14.28
C LEU A 140 -13.14 -23.21 -14.16
N ALA A 141 -12.57 -23.61 -15.28
CA ALA A 141 -11.19 -24.11 -15.37
C ALA A 141 -10.21 -22.96 -15.04
N SER A 142 -10.09 -22.65 -13.75
CA SER A 142 -9.26 -21.57 -13.22
C SER A 142 -8.14 -22.17 -12.37
N ASP A 143 -6.92 -21.71 -12.60
CA ASP A 143 -5.75 -21.97 -11.77
C ASP A 143 -5.92 -21.51 -10.30
N ARG A 144 -7.04 -20.85 -9.98
CA ARG A 144 -7.38 -20.31 -8.66
C ARG A 144 -8.60 -21.00 -8.00
N ALA A 145 -8.96 -22.18 -8.46
CA ALA A 145 -10.13 -22.92 -7.99
C ALA A 145 -10.12 -23.32 -6.49
N ILE A 146 -9.01 -23.13 -5.79
CA ILE A 146 -8.82 -23.51 -4.39
C ILE A 146 -8.38 -22.34 -3.50
N ASP A 147 -8.34 -21.11 -4.04
CA ASP A 147 -7.88 -19.95 -3.30
C ASP A 147 -8.95 -19.35 -2.39
N GLU A 148 -8.53 -18.81 -1.26
CA GLU A 148 -9.38 -18.01 -0.41
C GLU A 148 -9.56 -16.60 -0.96
N PHE A 149 -10.74 -16.02 -0.80
CA PHE A 149 -11.07 -14.66 -1.26
C PHE A 149 -12.09 -13.98 -0.36
N TYR A 150 -12.23 -12.67 -0.54
CA TYR A 150 -13.31 -11.87 0.04
C TYR A 150 -13.94 -10.97 -1.03
N TYR A 151 -15.14 -10.45 -0.73
CA TYR A 151 -15.79 -9.44 -1.56
C TYR A 151 -15.68 -8.05 -0.89
N ASP A 152 -15.35 -7.03 -1.68
CA ASP A 152 -15.45 -5.64 -1.22
C ASP A 152 -16.91 -5.12 -1.27
N GLU A 153 -17.13 -3.88 -0.84
CA GLU A 153 -18.45 -3.24 -0.82
C GLU A 153 -19.09 -3.10 -2.22
N ARG A 154 -18.30 -3.24 -3.29
CA ARG A 154 -18.76 -3.22 -4.69
C ARG A 154 -18.95 -4.61 -5.26
N SER A 155 -18.96 -5.62 -4.41
CA SER A 155 -19.02 -7.05 -4.78
C SER A 155 -17.89 -7.49 -5.71
N LYS A 156 -16.74 -6.80 -5.65
CA LYS A 156 -15.54 -7.21 -6.37
C LYS A 156 -14.79 -8.26 -5.56
N LYS A 157 -14.44 -9.37 -6.21
CA LYS A 157 -13.65 -10.47 -5.62
C LYS A 157 -12.17 -10.06 -5.51
N HIS A 158 -11.58 -10.32 -4.34
CA HIS A 158 -10.17 -10.12 -4.05
C HIS A 158 -9.58 -11.40 -3.44
N PHE A 159 -8.53 -11.92 -4.03
CA PHE A 159 -7.83 -13.09 -3.50
C PHE A 159 -6.90 -12.69 -2.36
N ILE A 160 -6.88 -13.49 -1.30
CA ILE A 160 -6.17 -13.17 -0.05
C ILE A 160 -4.66 -13.16 -0.26
N ASP A 161 -4.11 -14.17 -0.92
CA ASP A 161 -2.69 -14.27 -1.25
C ASP A 161 -2.17 -13.04 -2.02
N VAL A 162 -2.91 -12.61 -3.06
CA VAL A 162 -2.58 -11.41 -3.85
C VAL A 162 -2.69 -10.15 -3.00
N THR A 163 -3.69 -10.08 -2.13
CA THR A 163 -3.90 -8.95 -1.23
C THR A 163 -2.73 -8.81 -0.25
N ILE A 164 -2.29 -9.91 0.37
CA ILE A 164 -1.14 -9.94 1.27
C ILE A 164 0.15 -9.60 0.53
N ALA A 165 0.40 -10.28 -0.59
CA ALA A 165 1.62 -10.05 -1.38
C ALA A 165 1.71 -8.58 -1.83
N THR A 166 0.62 -7.98 -2.29
CA THR A 166 0.56 -6.56 -2.65
C THR A 166 0.86 -5.64 -1.46
N ALA A 167 0.40 -6.00 -0.26
CA ALA A 167 0.60 -5.19 0.93
C ALA A 167 2.02 -5.31 1.52
N TYR A 168 2.62 -6.50 1.49
CA TYR A 168 3.82 -6.79 2.27
C TYR A 168 5.07 -7.03 1.45
N ILE A 169 4.95 -7.40 0.16
CA ILE A 169 6.07 -7.86 -0.65
C ILE A 169 6.22 -6.94 -1.87
N PRO A 170 7.33 -6.21 -1.99
CA PRO A 170 7.56 -5.37 -3.17
C PRO A 170 7.69 -6.25 -4.43
N ILE A 171 7.01 -5.87 -5.51
CA ILE A 171 7.13 -6.56 -6.80
C ILE A 171 8.52 -6.28 -7.37
N PRO A 172 9.34 -7.30 -7.68
CA PRO A 172 10.62 -7.13 -8.33
C PRO A 172 10.48 -6.46 -9.71
N LYS A 173 11.41 -5.57 -10.06
CA LYS A 173 11.33 -4.76 -11.28
C LYS A 173 11.51 -5.55 -12.57
N ASP A 174 12.13 -6.70 -12.49
CA ASP A 174 12.46 -7.62 -13.58
C ASP A 174 11.33 -8.61 -13.91
N ILE A 175 10.23 -8.59 -13.13
CA ILE A 175 9.05 -9.41 -13.37
C ILE A 175 8.06 -8.64 -14.26
N SER A 176 7.74 -9.19 -15.43
CA SER A 176 6.82 -8.57 -16.39
C SER A 176 5.37 -8.96 -16.20
N ASN A 177 5.11 -10.17 -15.72
CA ASN A 177 3.76 -10.68 -15.46
C ASN A 177 3.70 -11.32 -14.06
N PRO A 178 3.60 -10.48 -12.99
CA PRO A 178 3.71 -10.96 -11.62
C PRO A 178 2.57 -11.88 -11.22
N LYS A 179 2.92 -12.99 -10.61
CA LYS A 179 2.03 -13.97 -9.97
C LYS A 179 2.51 -14.25 -8.56
N VAL A 180 1.60 -14.61 -7.68
CA VAL A 180 1.93 -15.00 -6.30
C VAL A 180 2.16 -16.52 -6.26
N LEU A 181 3.27 -16.90 -5.64
CA LEU A 181 3.65 -18.30 -5.38
C LEU A 181 3.69 -18.51 -3.87
N HIS A 182 3.14 -19.62 -3.40
CA HIS A 182 3.31 -20.12 -2.04
C HIS A 182 4.56 -21.00 -1.98
N LYS A 183 5.58 -20.56 -1.25
CA LYS A 183 6.92 -21.20 -1.21
C LYS A 183 6.89 -22.67 -0.75
N ASP A 184 5.97 -23.00 0.15
CA ASP A 184 5.75 -24.36 0.64
C ASP A 184 4.75 -25.16 -0.21
N HIS A 185 4.28 -24.62 -1.33
CA HIS A 185 3.22 -25.14 -2.19
C HIS A 185 1.88 -25.42 -1.49
N ASN A 186 1.71 -24.93 -0.26
CA ASN A 186 0.47 -25.02 0.48
C ASN A 186 -0.35 -23.71 0.33
N TYR A 187 -1.33 -23.70 -0.55
CA TYR A 187 -2.19 -22.54 -0.83
C TYR A 187 -3.03 -22.08 0.37
N LYS A 188 -3.17 -22.89 1.43
CA LYS A 188 -3.84 -22.50 2.68
C LYS A 188 -2.93 -21.72 3.62
N ASN A 189 -1.62 -21.78 3.41
CA ASN A 189 -0.66 -21.03 4.20
C ASN A 189 -0.52 -19.59 3.65
N GLN A 190 -1.48 -18.75 4.01
CA GLN A 190 -1.59 -17.35 3.56
C GLN A 190 -0.60 -16.39 4.22
N ASN A 191 0.36 -16.88 5.03
CA ASN A 191 1.30 -16.01 5.70
C ASN A 191 2.19 -15.28 4.69
N ALA A 192 2.38 -13.96 4.87
CA ALA A 192 3.21 -13.14 4.00
C ALA A 192 4.65 -13.68 3.84
N ASP A 193 5.21 -14.35 4.83
CA ASP A 193 6.55 -14.94 4.77
C ASP A 193 6.62 -16.17 3.87
N ASN A 194 5.46 -16.79 3.60
CA ASN A 194 5.32 -17.93 2.69
C ASN A 194 5.06 -17.51 1.23
N LEU A 195 4.79 -16.23 0.98
CA LEU A 195 4.45 -15.73 -0.35
C LEU A 195 5.66 -15.10 -1.04
N GLU A 196 5.70 -15.17 -2.38
CA GLU A 196 6.64 -14.42 -3.19
C GLU A 196 6.05 -14.07 -4.56
N TRP A 197 6.58 -13.00 -5.18
CA TRP A 197 6.26 -12.64 -6.55
C TRP A 197 7.19 -13.36 -7.51
N VAL A 198 6.61 -14.07 -8.48
CA VAL A 198 7.32 -14.75 -9.56
C VAL A 198 6.75 -14.35 -10.92
N ASP A 199 7.54 -14.50 -11.99
CA ASP A 199 6.99 -14.30 -13.33
C ASP A 199 6.09 -15.49 -13.72
N HIS A 200 4.97 -15.19 -14.38
CA HIS A 200 4.00 -16.20 -14.86
C HIS A 200 4.64 -17.33 -15.68
N TYR A 201 5.70 -17.01 -16.43
CA TYR A 201 6.39 -17.97 -17.30
C TYR A 201 7.63 -18.57 -16.66
N SER A 202 7.91 -18.29 -15.39
CA SER A 202 9.02 -18.91 -14.68
C SER A 202 8.78 -20.41 -14.49
N LYS A 203 9.86 -21.17 -14.49
CA LYS A 203 9.79 -22.62 -14.25
C LYS A 203 9.16 -22.94 -12.90
N GLU A 204 9.53 -22.17 -11.87
CA GLU A 204 9.03 -22.33 -10.50
C GLU A 204 7.50 -22.17 -10.44
N TYR A 205 6.96 -21.17 -11.14
CA TYR A 205 5.50 -20.97 -11.18
C TYR A 205 4.79 -22.07 -11.96
N LEU A 206 5.37 -22.54 -13.06
CA LEU A 206 4.79 -23.64 -13.84
C LEU A 206 4.80 -24.98 -13.05
N ASP A 207 5.88 -25.25 -12.32
CA ASP A 207 5.97 -26.42 -11.43
C ASP A 207 4.92 -26.32 -10.28
N TYR A 208 4.77 -25.13 -9.70
CA TYR A 208 3.74 -24.85 -8.70
C TYR A 208 2.32 -25.08 -9.24
N LEU A 209 2.01 -24.62 -10.45
CA LEU A 209 0.70 -24.87 -11.07
C LEU A 209 0.43 -26.36 -11.30
N ASN A 210 1.44 -27.13 -11.69
CA ASN A 210 1.31 -28.57 -11.87
C ASN A 210 1.00 -29.29 -10.55
N ASP A 211 1.63 -28.87 -9.44
CA ASP A 211 1.36 -29.45 -8.13
C ASP A 211 -0.05 -29.07 -7.65
N ARG A 212 -0.46 -27.82 -7.85
CA ARG A 212 -1.85 -27.38 -7.58
C ARG A 212 -2.88 -28.19 -8.36
N GLN A 213 -2.63 -28.49 -9.62
CA GLN A 213 -3.55 -29.28 -10.44
C GLN A 213 -3.74 -30.68 -9.85
N LYS A 214 -2.69 -31.30 -9.36
CA LYS A 214 -2.78 -32.63 -8.69
C LYS A 214 -3.67 -32.56 -7.43
N ASP A 215 -3.55 -31.47 -6.64
CA ASP A 215 -4.38 -31.29 -5.45
C ASP A 215 -5.86 -31.07 -5.81
N ILE A 216 -6.13 -30.33 -6.89
CA ILE A 216 -7.48 -30.14 -7.43
C ILE A 216 -8.06 -31.47 -7.89
N ASP A 217 -7.30 -32.23 -8.65
CA ASP A 217 -7.75 -33.53 -9.18
C ASP A 217 -8.06 -34.54 -8.05
N LYS A 218 -7.18 -34.60 -7.04
CA LYS A 218 -7.39 -35.45 -5.85
C LYS A 218 -8.66 -35.04 -5.08
N ARG A 219 -8.88 -33.74 -4.90
CA ARG A 219 -10.09 -33.20 -4.22
C ARG A 219 -11.36 -33.56 -5.01
N ASN A 220 -11.31 -33.50 -6.33
CA ASN A 220 -12.43 -33.86 -7.20
C ASN A 220 -12.76 -35.37 -7.12
N GLU A 221 -11.75 -36.23 -7.06
CA GLU A 221 -11.93 -37.66 -6.86
C GLU A 221 -12.59 -37.97 -5.50
N GLU A 222 -12.17 -37.26 -4.43
CA GLU A 222 -12.76 -37.39 -3.09
C GLU A 222 -14.23 -36.92 -3.04
N LEU A 223 -14.59 -35.89 -3.77
CA LEU A 223 -15.96 -35.37 -3.87
C LEU A 223 -16.83 -36.27 -4.76
N GLY A 224 -16.30 -36.74 -5.89
CA GLY A 224 -16.99 -37.69 -6.79
C GLY A 224 -17.28 -39.03 -6.13
N SER A 225 -16.38 -39.51 -5.28
CA SER A 225 -16.58 -40.78 -4.54
C SER A 225 -17.66 -40.65 -3.44
N LYS A 226 -17.90 -39.49 -2.89
CA LYS A 226 -18.97 -39.21 -1.89
C LYS A 226 -20.36 -39.11 -2.53
N SER A 227 -20.47 -38.75 -3.81
CA SER A 227 -21.76 -38.64 -4.52
C SER A 227 -22.34 -39.96 -5.02
N ILE A 228 -21.55 -41.03 -5.03
CA ILE A 228 -21.98 -42.39 -5.51
C ILE A 228 -22.45 -43.30 -4.35
N GLY A 229 -22.40 -42.80 -3.11
CA GLY A 229 -22.70 -43.56 -1.89
C GLY A 229 -24.09 -43.31 -1.27
N HIS A 230 -25.10 -42.89 -2.05
CA HIS A 230 -26.50 -42.77 -1.59
C HIS A 230 -27.46 -43.49 -2.48
#